data_67b322484bd4764a1e1d55f3b066675f
#
_entry.id   67b322484bd4764a1e1d55f3b066675f
#
_cell.length_a   1.000
_cell.length_b   1.000
_cell.length_c   1.000
_cell.angle_alpha   90.00
_cell.angle_beta   90.00
_cell.angle_gamma   90.00
#
_symmetry.space_group_name_H-M   'P 1'
#
loop_
_entity.id
_entity.type
_entity.pdbx_description
1 polymer ?
#
loop_
_entity_poly.entity_id
_entity_poly.type
_entity_poly.pdbx_seq_one_letter_code
_entity_poly.pdbx_strand_id
1 'polypeptide(L)'
;SLSVPVSDPYDQLNKDLIDRDTPEQLRRLKDDQLAYFDTLKDAGMISALLNTGLLTNADSRFPELAGLKGAIIGSFWALLVCFLISFPLGIGAAIYLEEFAARNRISDFIEVNINYLAAVPSVVFGLLALAVFIGWFGLPRSVPFVGGLTLALMTMPTIIIATRAALKAVPPSIREAALGIGASRQQV
;
A
#
# COMPACT_ATOMS: atom_id res chain seq x y z
N SER A 1 -11.85 17.35 -31.74
CA SER A 1 -12.80 17.73 -30.68
C SER A 1 -12.09 17.68 -29.33
N LEU A 2 -12.02 18.83 -28.66
CA LEU A 2 -11.53 18.92 -27.29
C LEU A 2 -12.69 18.49 -26.37
N SER A 3 -12.56 17.36 -25.70
CA SER A 3 -13.45 16.98 -24.59
C SER A 3 -12.91 17.56 -23.29
N VAL A 4 -13.72 18.33 -22.58
CA VAL A 4 -13.39 18.90 -21.28
C VAL A 4 -14.20 18.15 -20.21
N PRO A 5 -13.60 17.70 -19.09
CA PRO A 5 -14.34 17.08 -18.00
C PRO A 5 -15.30 18.10 -17.39
N VAL A 6 -16.51 17.65 -17.10
CA VAL A 6 -17.58 18.47 -16.50
C VAL A 6 -17.39 18.47 -14.98
N SER A 7 -17.65 19.60 -14.33
CA SER A 7 -17.54 19.73 -12.87
C SER A 7 -18.58 18.85 -12.13
N ASP A 8 -18.27 18.48 -10.89
CA ASP A 8 -19.09 17.57 -10.06
C ASP A 8 -20.59 17.93 -10.02
N PRO A 9 -21.01 19.21 -9.84
CA PRO A 9 -22.44 19.55 -9.87
C PRO A 9 -23.15 19.22 -11.18
N TYR A 10 -22.49 19.37 -12.31
CA TYR A 10 -23.04 19.04 -13.62
C TYR A 10 -23.07 17.53 -13.88
N ASP A 11 -22.11 16.77 -13.35
CA ASP A 11 -22.15 15.31 -13.40
C ASP A 11 -23.31 14.75 -12.58
N GLN A 12 -23.56 15.31 -11.38
CA GLN A 12 -24.72 14.97 -10.56
C GLN A 12 -26.04 15.31 -11.27
N LEU A 13 -26.09 16.43 -11.97
CA LEU A 13 -27.27 16.81 -12.77
C LEU A 13 -27.50 15.82 -13.93
N ASN A 14 -26.44 15.39 -14.62
CA ASN A 14 -26.55 14.41 -15.70
C ASN A 14 -27.03 13.04 -15.24
N LYS A 15 -26.79 12.71 -13.97
CA LYS A 15 -27.23 11.47 -13.31
C LYS A 15 -28.58 11.58 -12.64
N ASP A 16 -29.30 12.71 -12.83
CA ASP A 16 -30.57 13.02 -12.19
C ASP A 16 -30.56 12.95 -10.64
N LEU A 17 -29.37 13.23 -10.04
CA LEU A 17 -29.18 13.24 -8.60
C LEU A 17 -29.50 14.60 -7.94
N ILE A 18 -29.77 15.62 -8.75
CA ILE A 18 -30.15 16.96 -8.28
C ILE A 18 -31.64 17.12 -8.47
N ASP A 19 -32.34 17.36 -7.35
CA ASP A 19 -33.77 17.68 -7.36
C ASP A 19 -33.97 19.08 -7.93
N ARG A 20 -34.67 19.15 -9.07
CA ARG A 20 -34.96 20.39 -9.79
C ARG A 20 -36.07 21.23 -9.11
N ASP A 21 -36.87 20.61 -8.26
CA ASP A 21 -37.97 21.28 -7.56
C ASP A 21 -37.49 22.03 -6.30
N THR A 22 -36.23 21.79 -5.89
CA THR A 22 -35.64 22.54 -4.78
C THR A 22 -35.41 24.00 -5.17
N PRO A 23 -35.76 24.99 -4.31
CA PRO A 23 -35.54 26.40 -4.60
C PRO A 23 -34.09 26.73 -4.93
N GLU A 24 -33.86 27.65 -5.89
CA GLU A 24 -32.51 28.03 -6.39
C GLU A 24 -31.52 28.37 -5.27
N GLN A 25 -32.00 28.98 -4.18
CA GLN A 25 -31.15 29.38 -3.04
C GLN A 25 -30.56 28.20 -2.27
N LEU A 26 -31.18 27.02 -2.37
CA LEU A 26 -30.73 25.77 -1.69
C LEU A 26 -30.00 24.81 -2.65
N ARG A 27 -29.96 25.13 -3.95
CA ARG A 27 -29.28 24.32 -4.97
C ARG A 27 -27.85 24.83 -5.22
N ARG A 28 -26.98 23.93 -5.59
CA ARG A 28 -25.59 24.27 -6.03
C ARG A 28 -25.54 24.90 -7.42
N LEU A 29 -26.57 24.67 -8.25
CA LEU A 29 -26.70 25.17 -9.60
C LEU A 29 -27.89 26.13 -9.69
N LYS A 30 -27.69 27.26 -10.36
CA LYS A 30 -28.71 28.25 -10.63
C LYS A 30 -29.60 27.84 -11.80
N ASP A 31 -30.78 28.45 -11.93
CA ASP A 31 -31.74 28.13 -12.98
C ASP A 31 -31.19 28.42 -14.39
N ASP A 32 -30.42 29.49 -14.55
CA ASP A 32 -29.72 29.80 -15.79
C ASP A 32 -28.70 28.75 -16.21
N GLN A 33 -27.99 28.17 -15.22
CA GLN A 33 -27.03 27.09 -15.42
C GLN A 33 -27.70 25.78 -15.81
N LEU A 34 -28.86 25.48 -15.21
CA LEU A 34 -29.67 24.33 -15.61
C LEU A 34 -30.17 24.42 -17.05
N ALA A 35 -30.73 25.58 -17.41
CA ALA A 35 -31.19 25.81 -18.79
C ALA A 35 -30.03 25.69 -19.81
N TYR A 36 -28.85 26.22 -19.47
CA TYR A 36 -27.68 26.11 -20.32
C TYR A 36 -27.19 24.65 -20.45
N PHE A 37 -27.21 23.89 -19.38
CA PHE A 37 -26.86 22.47 -19.39
C PHE A 37 -27.82 21.66 -20.26
N ASP A 38 -29.15 21.92 -20.15
CA ASP A 38 -30.16 21.24 -20.96
C ASP A 38 -29.96 21.53 -22.45
N THR A 39 -29.64 22.76 -22.82
CA THR A 39 -29.34 23.11 -24.25
C THR A 39 -28.13 22.37 -24.77
N LEU A 40 -27.06 22.17 -23.95
CA LEU A 40 -25.88 21.40 -24.33
C LEU A 40 -26.19 19.91 -24.44
N LYS A 41 -27.06 19.39 -23.57
CA LYS A 41 -27.48 17.98 -23.57
C LYS A 41 -28.31 17.67 -24.81
N ASP A 42 -29.28 18.55 -25.14
CA ASP A 42 -30.12 18.43 -26.33
C ASP A 42 -29.31 18.57 -27.65
N ALA A 43 -28.27 19.38 -27.63
CA ALA A 43 -27.33 19.50 -28.75
C ALA A 43 -26.40 18.28 -28.89
N GLY A 44 -26.49 17.26 -28.00
CA GLY A 44 -25.65 16.08 -28.04
C GLY A 44 -24.18 16.34 -27.72
N MET A 45 -23.88 17.48 -27.10
CA MET A 45 -22.51 17.88 -26.75
C MET A 45 -22.02 17.26 -25.42
N ILE A 46 -22.94 16.67 -24.63
CA ILE A 46 -22.64 15.99 -23.38
C ILE A 46 -22.68 14.49 -23.64
N SER A 47 -21.55 13.83 -23.45
CA SER A 47 -21.42 12.37 -23.57
C SER A 47 -20.79 11.77 -22.31
N ALA A 48 -21.36 10.65 -21.86
CA ALA A 48 -20.76 9.86 -20.79
C ALA A 48 -19.61 9.02 -21.36
N LEU A 49 -18.39 9.50 -21.19
CA LEU A 49 -17.17 8.77 -21.53
C LEU A 49 -16.57 8.15 -20.28
N LEU A 50 -15.92 6.99 -20.44
CA LEU A 50 -15.07 6.44 -19.40
C LEU A 50 -14.01 7.47 -19.02
N ASN A 51 -13.96 7.85 -17.75
CA ASN A 51 -12.98 8.83 -17.26
C ASN A 51 -11.57 8.19 -17.23
N THR A 52 -10.92 8.15 -18.39
CA THR A 52 -9.53 7.68 -18.50
C THR A 52 -8.55 8.59 -17.75
N GLY A 53 -8.94 9.84 -17.49
CA GLY A 53 -8.19 10.78 -16.65
C GLY A 53 -7.95 10.25 -15.23
N LEU A 54 -8.86 9.43 -14.70
CA LEU A 54 -8.67 8.81 -13.39
C LEU A 54 -7.38 7.98 -13.30
N LEU A 55 -6.99 7.31 -14.37
CA LEU A 55 -5.77 6.49 -14.41
C LEU A 55 -4.53 7.25 -14.92
N THR A 56 -4.73 8.31 -15.68
CA THR A 56 -3.64 9.04 -16.35
C THR A 56 -3.23 10.33 -15.68
N ASN A 57 -4.16 10.97 -14.96
CA ASN A 57 -3.89 12.22 -14.29
C ASN A 57 -3.14 12.01 -12.95
N ALA A 58 -2.40 13.04 -12.55
CA ALA A 58 -1.80 13.13 -11.22
C ALA A 58 -2.84 13.56 -10.19
N ASP A 59 -2.42 13.59 -8.92
CA ASP A 59 -3.22 14.14 -7.82
C ASP A 59 -3.51 15.63 -8.06
N SER A 60 -4.76 16.04 -7.85
CA SER A 60 -5.23 17.42 -8.03
C SER A 60 -6.24 17.80 -6.96
N ARG A 61 -6.25 19.10 -6.62
CA ARG A 61 -7.26 19.68 -5.71
C ARG A 61 -8.63 19.79 -6.36
N PHE A 62 -8.69 19.72 -7.69
CA PHE A 62 -9.94 19.75 -8.45
C PHE A 62 -10.38 18.30 -8.71
N PRO A 63 -11.54 17.90 -8.22
CA PRO A 63 -12.05 16.53 -8.36
C PRO A 63 -12.09 16.05 -9.82
N GLU A 64 -12.39 16.97 -10.74
CA GLU A 64 -12.52 16.69 -12.17
C GLU A 64 -11.18 16.31 -12.83
N LEU A 65 -10.08 16.79 -12.26
CA LEU A 65 -8.71 16.57 -12.78
C LEU A 65 -7.93 15.57 -11.94
N ALA A 66 -8.50 15.13 -10.81
CA ALA A 66 -7.83 14.22 -9.90
C ALA A 66 -7.68 12.84 -10.54
N GLY A 67 -6.50 12.24 -10.37
CA GLY A 67 -6.19 10.91 -10.88
C GLY A 67 -5.40 10.08 -9.87
N LEU A 68 -5.35 8.78 -10.14
CA LEU A 68 -4.73 7.78 -9.27
C LEU A 68 -3.30 7.43 -9.68
N LYS A 69 -2.79 7.99 -10.77
CA LYS A 69 -1.46 7.62 -11.30
C LYS A 69 -0.36 7.76 -10.26
N GLY A 70 -0.33 8.87 -9.54
CA GLY A 70 0.67 9.11 -8.49
C GLY A 70 0.57 8.10 -7.35
N ALA A 71 -0.65 7.79 -6.91
CA ALA A 71 -0.90 6.82 -5.85
C ALA A 71 -0.49 5.39 -6.26
N ILE A 72 -0.83 4.98 -7.48
CA ILE A 72 -0.49 3.65 -8.01
C ILE A 72 1.03 3.50 -8.12
N ILE A 73 1.72 4.47 -8.71
CA ILE A 73 3.19 4.43 -8.86
C ILE A 73 3.87 4.50 -7.49
N GLY A 74 3.40 5.38 -6.61
CA GLY A 74 3.93 5.50 -5.25
C GLY A 74 3.77 4.22 -4.42
N SER A 75 2.59 3.59 -4.49
CA SER A 75 2.33 2.31 -3.83
C SER A 75 3.20 1.19 -4.38
N PHE A 76 3.36 1.11 -5.70
CA PHE A 76 4.23 0.13 -6.33
C PHE A 76 5.67 0.22 -5.82
N TRP A 77 6.25 1.43 -5.81
CA TRP A 77 7.62 1.62 -5.33
C TRP A 77 7.75 1.37 -3.82
N ALA A 78 6.78 1.79 -3.01
CA ALA A 78 6.80 1.52 -1.57
C ALA A 78 6.74 0.01 -1.28
N LEU A 79 5.85 -0.73 -1.95
CA LEU A 79 5.76 -2.18 -1.81
C LEU A 79 6.99 -2.91 -2.33
N LEU A 80 7.59 -2.43 -3.42
CA LEU A 80 8.83 -3.00 -3.95
C LEU A 80 9.98 -2.86 -2.94
N VAL A 81 10.17 -1.68 -2.36
CA VAL A 81 11.18 -1.44 -1.32
C VAL A 81 10.90 -2.32 -0.10
N CYS A 82 9.66 -2.38 0.34
CA CYS A 82 9.24 -3.25 1.44
C CYS A 82 9.62 -4.71 1.16
N PHE A 83 9.25 -5.24 0.01
CA PHE A 83 9.53 -6.62 -0.38
C PHE A 83 11.04 -6.92 -0.47
N LEU A 84 11.80 -6.06 -1.17
CA LEU A 84 13.24 -6.26 -1.36
C LEU A 84 14.04 -6.22 -0.06
N ILE A 85 13.54 -5.56 0.96
CA ILE A 85 14.19 -5.47 2.27
C ILE A 85 13.67 -6.56 3.21
N SER A 86 12.36 -6.62 3.42
CA SER A 86 11.77 -7.49 4.44
C SER A 86 11.86 -8.97 4.09
N PHE A 87 11.70 -9.32 2.81
CA PHE A 87 11.65 -10.72 2.39
C PHE A 87 13.02 -11.41 2.49
N PRO A 88 14.11 -10.89 1.89
CA PRO A 88 15.42 -11.52 2.01
C PRO A 88 15.95 -11.52 3.46
N LEU A 89 15.82 -10.40 4.15
CA LEU A 89 16.29 -10.30 5.54
C LEU A 89 15.47 -11.15 6.49
N GLY A 90 14.14 -11.17 6.32
CA GLY A 90 13.25 -11.99 7.14
C GLY A 90 13.49 -13.49 6.96
N ILE A 91 13.60 -13.96 5.72
CA ILE A 91 13.92 -15.37 5.43
C ILE A 91 15.32 -15.72 5.92
N GLY A 92 16.32 -14.88 5.63
CA GLY A 92 17.70 -15.11 6.07
C GLY A 92 17.82 -15.19 7.59
N ALA A 93 17.14 -14.30 8.31
CA ALA A 93 17.10 -14.34 9.77
C ALA A 93 16.39 -15.60 10.30
N ALA A 94 15.29 -16.00 9.68
CA ALA A 94 14.56 -17.22 10.06
C ALA A 94 15.40 -18.48 9.88
N ILE A 95 16.05 -18.63 8.73
CA ILE A 95 16.94 -19.75 8.44
C ILE A 95 18.12 -19.76 9.43
N TYR A 96 18.73 -18.60 9.66
CA TYR A 96 19.84 -18.50 10.61
C TYR A 96 19.41 -18.95 12.01
N LEU A 97 18.26 -18.48 12.50
CA LEU A 97 17.76 -18.81 13.83
C LEU A 97 17.36 -20.28 13.99
N GLU A 98 16.84 -20.90 12.91
CA GLU A 98 16.33 -22.28 12.98
C GLU A 98 17.42 -23.32 12.73
N GLU A 99 18.33 -23.07 11.79
CA GLU A 99 19.30 -24.07 11.33
C GLU A 99 20.73 -23.86 11.89
N PHE A 100 21.13 -22.60 12.14
CA PHE A 100 22.52 -22.27 12.46
C PHE A 100 22.71 -21.73 13.88
N ALA A 101 21.69 -21.07 14.45
CA ALA A 101 21.84 -20.48 15.76
C ALA A 101 21.99 -21.55 16.86
N ALA A 102 22.99 -21.38 17.71
CA ALA A 102 23.12 -22.22 18.90
C ALA A 102 21.95 -21.99 19.85
N ARG A 103 21.39 -23.03 20.42
CA ARG A 103 20.37 -22.93 21.49
C ARG A 103 20.99 -22.39 22.76
N ASN A 104 20.96 -21.07 22.90
CA ASN A 104 21.50 -20.36 24.05
C ASN A 104 20.59 -19.20 24.44
N ARG A 105 20.85 -18.55 25.57
CA ARG A 105 20.07 -17.43 26.10
C ARG A 105 19.96 -16.24 25.13
N ILE A 106 20.93 -16.07 24.23
CA ILE A 106 20.94 -14.99 23.26
C ILE A 106 19.90 -15.28 22.15
N SER A 107 19.88 -16.52 21.64
CA SER A 107 18.89 -16.93 20.63
C SER A 107 17.46 -16.86 21.18
N ASP A 108 17.27 -17.30 22.45
CA ASP A 108 15.98 -17.20 23.11
C ASP A 108 15.56 -15.73 23.31
N PHE A 109 16.48 -14.85 23.68
CA PHE A 109 16.22 -13.42 23.80
C PHE A 109 15.82 -12.79 22.45
N ILE A 110 16.50 -13.14 21.36
CA ILE A 110 16.16 -12.65 20.03
C ILE A 110 14.77 -13.15 19.62
N GLU A 111 14.45 -14.41 19.85
CA GLU A 111 13.15 -14.99 19.53
C GLU A 111 12.00 -14.29 20.26
N VAL A 112 12.18 -14.05 21.55
CA VAL A 112 11.20 -13.34 22.36
C VAL A 112 11.00 -11.90 21.85
N ASN A 113 12.08 -11.20 21.49
CA ASN A 113 11.98 -9.85 20.94
C ASN A 113 11.27 -9.81 19.58
N ILE A 114 11.52 -10.78 18.70
CA ILE A 114 10.81 -10.88 17.40
C ILE A 114 9.30 -11.03 17.63
N ASN A 115 8.90 -11.89 18.59
CA ASN A 115 7.49 -12.08 18.93
C ASN A 115 6.86 -10.80 19.51
N TYR A 116 7.58 -10.08 20.37
CA TYR A 116 7.12 -8.79 20.89
C TYR A 116 6.99 -7.74 19.79
N LEU A 117 7.96 -7.65 18.87
CA LEU A 117 7.89 -6.73 17.73
C LEU A 117 6.68 -7.01 16.83
N ALA A 118 6.33 -8.29 16.65
CA ALA A 118 5.14 -8.67 15.86
C ALA A 118 3.81 -8.23 16.54
N ALA A 119 3.81 -8.05 17.85
CA ALA A 119 2.65 -7.61 18.62
C ALA A 119 2.55 -6.07 18.73
N VAL A 120 3.54 -5.31 18.27
CA VAL A 120 3.57 -3.85 18.35
C VAL A 120 2.51 -3.25 17.40
N PRO A 121 1.64 -2.33 17.89
CA PRO A 121 0.69 -1.63 17.03
C PRO A 121 1.41 -0.89 15.88
N SER A 122 0.85 -0.95 14.67
CA SER A 122 1.43 -0.32 13.46
C SER A 122 1.71 1.18 13.58
N VAL A 123 0.91 1.87 14.40
CA VAL A 123 1.10 3.30 14.70
C VAL A 123 2.48 3.59 15.29
N VAL A 124 3.01 2.68 16.12
CA VAL A 124 4.34 2.84 16.74
C VAL A 124 5.43 2.83 15.68
N PHE A 125 5.34 1.94 14.67
CA PHE A 125 6.27 1.93 13.54
C PHE A 125 6.19 3.20 12.71
N GLY A 126 4.99 3.78 12.55
CA GLY A 126 4.81 5.08 11.90
C GLY A 126 5.49 6.22 12.65
N LEU A 127 5.35 6.25 13.99
CA LEU A 127 6.02 7.23 14.84
C LEU A 127 7.55 7.05 14.85
N LEU A 128 8.01 5.81 14.88
CA LEU A 128 9.44 5.48 14.78
C LEU A 128 10.00 5.94 13.44
N ALA A 129 9.29 5.70 12.34
CA ALA A 129 9.69 6.17 11.02
C ALA A 129 9.78 7.70 10.95
N LEU A 130 8.83 8.40 11.56
CA LEU A 130 8.84 9.85 11.64
C LEU A 130 10.07 10.35 12.43
N ALA A 131 10.35 9.75 13.58
CA ALA A 131 11.44 10.17 14.44
C ALA A 131 12.82 9.80 13.86
N VAL A 132 12.98 8.57 13.39
CA VAL A 132 14.27 8.04 12.94
C VAL A 132 14.55 8.39 11.49
N PHE A 133 13.68 7.99 10.55
CA PHE A 133 13.98 8.18 9.12
C PHE A 133 13.89 9.64 8.71
N ILE A 134 12.91 10.37 9.20
CA ILE A 134 12.71 11.77 8.82
C ILE A 134 13.47 12.68 9.77
N GLY A 135 13.37 12.47 11.09
CA GLY A 135 13.95 13.35 12.09
C GLY A 135 15.48 13.21 12.19
N TRP A 136 15.98 11.97 12.28
CA TRP A 136 17.41 11.73 12.48
C TRP A 136 18.18 11.56 11.17
N PHE A 137 17.69 10.75 10.24
CA PHE A 137 18.35 10.56 8.92
C PHE A 137 18.04 11.67 7.92
N GLY A 138 17.08 12.57 8.20
CA GLY A 138 16.74 13.68 7.32
C GLY A 138 16.09 13.27 5.99
N LEU A 139 15.49 12.08 5.90
CA LEU A 139 14.85 11.61 4.67
C LEU A 139 13.60 12.46 4.37
N PRO A 140 13.29 12.73 3.09
CA PRO A 140 12.10 13.49 2.71
C PRO A 140 10.80 12.77 3.11
N ARG A 141 9.81 13.52 3.61
CA ARG A 141 8.54 12.97 4.13
C ARG A 141 7.68 12.28 3.06
N SER A 142 7.72 12.75 1.83
CA SER A 142 6.79 12.34 0.76
C SER A 142 7.42 11.37 -0.24
N VAL A 143 8.36 10.53 0.18
CA VAL A 143 9.05 9.58 -0.71
C VAL A 143 8.53 8.17 -0.46
N PRO A 144 8.16 7.42 -1.50
CA PRO A 144 7.75 6.02 -1.39
C PRO A 144 8.79 5.14 -0.66
N PHE A 145 10.06 5.50 -0.73
CA PHE A 145 11.16 4.81 -0.06
C PHE A 145 10.98 4.77 1.46
N VAL A 146 10.65 5.90 2.10
CA VAL A 146 10.43 5.96 3.56
C VAL A 146 9.22 5.13 3.97
N GLY A 147 8.14 5.19 3.19
CA GLY A 147 6.98 4.32 3.38
C GLY A 147 7.33 2.84 3.28
N GLY A 148 8.12 2.47 2.26
CA GLY A 148 8.60 1.10 2.05
C GLY A 148 9.48 0.59 3.19
N LEU A 149 10.41 1.41 3.70
CA LEU A 149 11.22 1.08 4.89
C LEU A 149 10.36 0.84 6.13
N THR A 150 9.38 1.70 6.36
CA THR A 150 8.46 1.56 7.50
C THR A 150 7.65 0.28 7.41
N LEU A 151 7.10 -0.02 6.23
CA LEU A 151 6.40 -1.27 5.98
C LEU A 151 7.32 -2.48 6.14
N ALA A 152 8.58 -2.40 5.70
CA ALA A 152 9.54 -3.48 5.85
C ALA A 152 9.81 -3.81 7.32
N LEU A 153 10.01 -2.80 8.17
CA LEU A 153 10.18 -3.01 9.62
C LEU A 153 8.97 -3.69 10.26
N MET A 154 7.76 -3.30 9.84
CA MET A 154 6.51 -3.85 10.35
C MET A 154 6.27 -5.30 9.89
N THR A 155 6.63 -5.62 8.65
CA THR A 155 6.37 -6.96 8.08
C THR A 155 7.46 -7.97 8.39
N MET A 156 8.70 -7.54 8.68
CA MET A 156 9.85 -8.40 8.93
C MET A 156 9.61 -9.44 10.05
N PRO A 157 9.10 -9.09 11.24
CA PRO A 157 8.83 -10.07 12.30
C PRO A 157 7.85 -11.16 11.84
N THR A 158 6.81 -10.79 11.12
CA THR A 158 5.81 -11.73 10.61
C THR A 158 6.42 -12.72 9.62
N ILE A 159 7.30 -12.24 8.71
CA ILE A 159 8.01 -13.10 7.76
C ILE A 159 8.93 -14.07 8.50
N ILE A 160 9.67 -13.61 9.51
CA ILE A 160 10.54 -14.47 10.33
C ILE A 160 9.74 -15.58 10.99
N ILE A 161 8.63 -15.23 11.66
CA ILE A 161 7.79 -16.20 12.40
C ILE A 161 7.18 -17.22 11.41
N ALA A 162 6.62 -16.75 10.28
CA ALA A 162 6.01 -17.63 9.29
C ALA A 162 7.04 -18.58 8.65
N THR A 163 8.22 -18.07 8.31
CA THR A 163 9.30 -18.88 7.72
C THR A 163 9.81 -19.91 8.72
N ARG A 164 10.00 -19.55 9.98
CA ARG A 164 10.40 -20.52 11.03
C ARG A 164 9.34 -21.60 11.23
N ALA A 165 8.06 -21.24 11.25
CA ALA A 165 6.98 -22.20 11.34
C ALA A 165 6.99 -23.18 10.17
N ALA A 166 7.22 -22.69 8.93
CA ALA A 166 7.34 -23.53 7.74
C ALA A 166 8.55 -24.49 7.81
N LEU A 167 9.71 -24.00 8.27
CA LEU A 167 10.90 -24.85 8.47
C LEU A 167 10.68 -25.94 9.52
N LYS A 168 10.00 -25.62 10.62
CA LYS A 168 9.64 -26.58 11.67
C LYS A 168 8.61 -27.63 11.23
N ALA A 169 7.82 -27.34 10.23
CA ALA A 169 6.82 -28.25 9.71
C ALA A 169 7.42 -29.43 8.92
N VAL A 170 8.68 -29.35 8.49
CA VAL A 170 9.39 -30.45 7.83
C VAL A 170 9.72 -31.54 8.85
N PRO A 171 9.21 -32.79 8.66
CA PRO A 171 9.48 -33.88 9.60
C PRO A 171 10.97 -34.17 9.77
N PRO A 172 11.44 -34.45 11.00
CA PRO A 172 12.85 -34.78 11.26
C PRO A 172 13.37 -35.96 10.43
N SER A 173 12.51 -36.96 10.16
CA SER A 173 12.85 -38.13 9.36
C SER A 173 13.30 -37.80 7.93
N ILE A 174 12.72 -36.76 7.32
CA ILE A 174 13.12 -36.30 5.99
C ILE A 174 14.51 -35.67 6.05
N ARG A 175 14.77 -34.87 7.08
CA ARG A 175 16.07 -34.24 7.30
C ARG A 175 17.17 -35.27 7.57
N GLU A 176 16.89 -36.25 8.43
CA GLU A 176 17.80 -37.37 8.74
C GLU A 176 18.09 -38.24 7.51
N ALA A 177 17.09 -38.51 6.68
CA ALA A 177 17.25 -39.27 5.44
C ALA A 177 18.17 -38.52 4.46
N ALA A 178 17.99 -37.21 4.29
CA ALA A 178 18.84 -36.38 3.45
C ALA A 178 20.31 -36.36 3.93
N LEU A 179 20.52 -36.19 5.25
CA LEU A 179 21.86 -36.25 5.84
C LEU A 179 22.48 -37.66 5.70
N GLY A 180 21.67 -38.72 5.81
CA GLY A 180 22.12 -40.11 5.65
C GLY A 180 22.65 -40.45 4.28
N ILE A 181 22.14 -39.78 3.23
CA ILE A 181 22.67 -39.94 1.85
C ILE A 181 23.80 -38.95 1.53
N GLY A 182 24.32 -38.22 2.54
CA GLY A 182 25.49 -37.35 2.41
C GLY A 182 25.18 -35.90 2.03
N ALA A 183 23.94 -35.44 2.11
CA ALA A 183 23.61 -34.04 1.93
C ALA A 183 24.19 -33.18 3.05
N SER A 184 24.70 -32.00 2.72
CA SER A 184 25.15 -31.00 3.70
C SER A 184 23.94 -30.31 4.38
N ARG A 185 24.15 -29.71 5.57
CA ARG A 185 23.08 -28.92 6.25
C ARG A 185 22.48 -27.80 5.41
N GLN A 186 23.21 -27.31 4.41
CA GLN A 186 22.74 -26.28 3.49
C GLN A 186 21.87 -26.84 2.36
N GLN A 187 21.93 -28.13 2.10
CA GLN A 187 21.19 -28.83 1.06
C GLN A 187 19.89 -29.47 1.57
N VAL A 188 19.79 -29.69 2.85
CA VAL A 188 18.61 -30.20 3.55
C VAL A 188 17.63 -29.10 3.86
#